data_1f8cfb6956f65d9ba266c933dc9fc014
#
_entry.id   1f8cfb6956f65d9ba266c933dc9fc014
#
_cell.length_a   1.000
_cell.length_b   1.000
_cell.length_c   1.000
_cell.angle_alpha   90.00
_cell.angle_beta   90.00
_cell.angle_gamma   90.00
#
_symmetry.space_group_name_H-M   'P 1'
#
loop_
_entity.id
_entity.type
_entity.pdbx_description
1 polymer ?
#
loop_
_entity_poly.entity_id
_entity_poly.type
_entity_poly.pdbx_seq_one_letter_code
_entity_poly.pdbx_strand_id
1 'polypeptide(L)'
;VLLGKEEHVMRPMASTTKIMTCILALEKGEPKELVTASANAAAQPKVHLGMREGEPFYLGDLLYSMMLESHNDSAVAIAEHLAGSVPQFAGWMNEKAEEIGCTEAHFVTPNGLDGEDVDGVHSISAADLAKIMSYCVLRSPKAAEFLAITQTPAYSFSDAEGKGNFSCNNHNAFLQMMDGVISGKTGFTGDAGYCYVGALERG
;
A
#
# COMPACT_ATOMS: atom_id res chain seq x y z
N VAL A 1 7.35 -17.37 -14.20
CA VAL A 1 7.15 -18.05 -12.90
C VAL A 1 8.09 -19.23 -12.84
N LEU A 2 8.92 -19.31 -11.79
CA LEU A 2 9.84 -20.44 -11.56
C LEU A 2 9.14 -21.59 -10.82
N LEU A 3 8.24 -21.24 -9.89
CA LEU A 3 7.43 -22.18 -9.11
C LEU A 3 6.10 -21.51 -8.80
N GLY A 4 5.01 -22.20 -9.03
CA GLY A 4 3.65 -21.75 -8.72
C GLY A 4 2.86 -22.81 -7.99
N LYS A 5 1.98 -22.35 -7.07
CA LYS A 5 0.98 -23.20 -6.41
C LYS A 5 -0.31 -22.39 -6.33
N GLU A 6 -1.33 -22.79 -7.09
CA GLU A 6 -2.59 -22.07 -7.17
C GLU A 6 -2.41 -20.56 -7.47
N GLU A 7 -1.35 -20.24 -8.21
CA GLU A 7 -0.90 -18.86 -8.45
C GLU A 7 -1.89 -17.99 -9.23
N HIS A 8 -2.87 -18.62 -9.87
CA HIS A 8 -3.95 -17.97 -10.61
C HIS A 8 -5.29 -17.94 -9.87
N VAL A 9 -5.32 -18.40 -8.60
CA VAL A 9 -6.55 -18.33 -7.79
C VAL A 9 -6.64 -16.97 -7.13
N MET A 10 -7.70 -16.23 -7.41
CA MET A 10 -7.97 -14.95 -6.75
C MET A 10 -8.35 -15.17 -5.29
N ARG A 11 -7.71 -14.41 -4.41
CA ARG A 11 -7.93 -14.44 -2.95
C ARG A 11 -7.89 -13.03 -2.39
N PRO A 12 -8.58 -12.74 -1.27
CA PRO A 12 -8.35 -11.52 -0.51
C PRO A 12 -6.87 -11.36 -0.21
N MET A 13 -6.36 -10.13 -0.31
CA MET A 13 -4.91 -9.88 -0.30
C MET A 13 -4.44 -9.07 0.90
N ALA A 14 -5.37 -8.65 1.77
CA ALA A 14 -5.10 -7.82 2.94
C ALA A 14 -4.22 -6.60 2.60
N SER A 15 -3.40 -6.15 3.52
CA SER A 15 -2.55 -4.96 3.36
C SER A 15 -1.43 -5.07 2.31
N THR A 16 -1.28 -6.20 1.59
CA THR A 16 -0.41 -6.22 0.40
C THR A 16 -0.95 -5.31 -0.71
N THR A 17 -2.25 -4.99 -0.68
CA THR A 17 -2.91 -3.93 -1.47
C THR A 17 -2.17 -2.60 -1.45
N LYS A 18 -1.61 -2.22 -0.30
CA LYS A 18 -0.95 -0.93 -0.10
C LYS A 18 0.27 -0.69 -1.01
N ILE A 19 0.80 -1.75 -1.63
CA ILE A 19 1.83 -1.64 -2.67
C ILE A 19 1.28 -0.87 -3.87
N MET A 20 0.07 -1.22 -4.33
CA MET A 20 -0.59 -0.51 -5.44
C MET A 20 -0.94 0.93 -5.02
N THR A 21 -1.43 1.13 -3.82
CA THR A 21 -1.72 2.47 -3.28
C THR A 21 -0.46 3.33 -3.21
N CYS A 22 0.65 2.77 -2.76
CA CYS A 22 1.94 3.46 -2.65
C CYS A 22 2.46 3.89 -4.03
N ILE A 23 2.48 2.97 -5.00
CA ILE A 23 3.04 3.30 -6.31
C ILE A 23 2.18 4.32 -7.06
N LEU A 24 0.87 4.23 -6.96
CA LEU A 24 -0.03 5.25 -7.52
C LEU A 24 0.17 6.62 -6.88
N ALA A 25 0.32 6.66 -5.55
CA ALA A 25 0.56 7.91 -4.84
C ALA A 25 1.91 8.53 -5.21
N LEU A 26 2.95 7.73 -5.40
CA LEU A 26 4.24 8.20 -5.87
C LEU A 26 4.20 8.71 -7.33
N GLU A 27 3.41 8.08 -8.18
CA GLU A 27 3.32 8.46 -9.61
C GLU A 27 2.40 9.67 -9.85
N LYS A 28 1.41 9.92 -8.99
CA LYS A 28 0.37 10.94 -9.19
C LYS A 28 0.44 12.13 -8.23
N GLY A 29 1.14 12.01 -7.11
CA GLY A 29 1.26 13.05 -6.09
C GLY A 29 2.70 13.46 -5.82
N GLU A 30 2.86 14.56 -5.10
CA GLU A 30 4.17 15.09 -4.71
C GLU A 30 4.36 14.94 -3.19
N PRO A 31 5.55 14.53 -2.68
CA PRO A 31 5.75 14.23 -1.26
C PRO A 31 5.43 15.38 -0.30
N LYS A 32 5.47 16.64 -0.79
CA LYS A 32 5.20 17.85 0.02
C LYS A 32 3.75 18.32 -0.05
N GLU A 33 2.88 17.63 -0.75
CA GLU A 33 1.44 17.95 -0.74
C GLU A 33 0.87 17.75 0.66
N LEU A 34 -0.02 18.67 1.05
CA LEU A 34 -0.76 18.59 2.31
C LEU A 34 -2.02 17.75 2.11
N VAL A 35 -2.06 16.63 2.80
CA VAL A 35 -3.20 15.73 2.88
C VAL A 35 -3.96 16.04 4.17
N THR A 36 -5.21 16.43 4.07
CA THR A 36 -6.07 16.63 5.23
C THR A 36 -6.90 15.38 5.49
N ALA A 37 -6.82 14.86 6.70
CA ALA A 37 -7.58 13.67 7.09
C ALA A 37 -9.09 13.95 7.03
N SER A 38 -9.81 13.14 6.27
CA SER A 38 -11.29 13.19 6.23
C SER A 38 -11.89 12.47 7.45
N ALA A 39 -13.19 12.67 7.67
CA ALA A 39 -13.94 11.89 8.66
C ALA A 39 -13.87 10.39 8.38
N ASN A 40 -13.90 9.97 7.11
CA ASN A 40 -13.77 8.56 6.71
C ASN A 40 -12.38 8.00 7.01
N ALA A 41 -11.31 8.74 6.69
CA ALA A 41 -9.96 8.34 7.03
C ALA A 41 -9.79 8.21 8.56
N ALA A 42 -10.22 9.21 9.32
CA ALA A 42 -10.14 9.20 10.78
C ALA A 42 -10.95 8.06 11.46
N ALA A 43 -11.99 7.56 10.80
CA ALA A 43 -12.83 6.46 11.29
C ALA A 43 -12.30 5.05 10.96
N GLN A 44 -11.17 4.95 10.25
CA GLN A 44 -10.65 3.64 9.82
C GLN A 44 -10.27 2.75 11.02
N PRO A 45 -10.56 1.43 10.94
CA PRO A 45 -10.24 0.50 12.01
C PRO A 45 -8.72 0.30 12.14
N LYS A 46 -8.30 -0.24 13.27
CA LYS A 46 -6.90 -0.64 13.49
C LYS A 46 -6.44 -1.68 12.42
N VAL A 47 -5.19 -1.59 11.98
CA VAL A 47 -4.08 -0.75 12.40
C VAL A 47 -4.21 0.66 11.79
N HIS A 48 -4.04 1.70 12.56
CA HIS A 48 -4.20 3.08 12.11
C HIS A 48 -3.19 4.02 12.81
N LEU A 49 -2.84 5.12 12.17
CA LEU A 49 -2.02 6.19 12.74
C LEU A 49 -2.76 6.90 13.89
N GLY A 50 -4.09 6.93 13.80
CA GLY A 50 -4.98 7.60 14.75
C GLY A 50 -5.20 9.07 14.41
N MET A 51 -5.29 9.36 13.11
CA MET A 51 -5.61 10.69 12.59
C MET A 51 -6.94 11.22 13.14
N ARG A 52 -7.02 12.53 13.32
CA ARG A 52 -8.28 13.25 13.59
C ARG A 52 -8.77 13.91 12.33
N GLU A 53 -10.08 14.01 12.19
CA GLU A 53 -10.68 14.77 11.09
C GLU A 53 -10.12 16.20 11.05
N GLY A 54 -9.74 16.64 9.86
CA GLY A 54 -9.14 17.95 9.63
C GLY A 54 -7.62 18.05 9.92
N GLU A 55 -7.01 17.01 10.46
CA GLU A 55 -5.57 17.01 10.77
C GLU A 55 -4.73 16.92 9.48
N PRO A 56 -3.76 17.85 9.27
CA PRO A 56 -2.98 17.88 8.05
C PRO A 56 -1.66 17.10 8.19
N PHE A 57 -1.31 16.35 7.16
CA PHE A 57 -0.05 15.61 7.04
C PHE A 57 0.59 15.84 5.67
N TYR A 58 1.89 15.64 5.55
CA TYR A 58 2.53 15.58 4.24
C TYR A 58 2.33 14.19 3.60
N LEU A 59 2.05 14.16 2.30
CA LEU A 59 1.86 12.91 1.54
C LEU A 59 3.03 11.95 1.72
N GLY A 60 4.26 12.46 1.67
CA GLY A 60 5.46 11.65 1.87
C GLY A 60 5.48 10.95 3.22
N ASP A 61 5.09 11.63 4.31
CA ASP A 61 5.04 11.05 5.66
C ASP A 61 3.97 9.97 5.77
N LEU A 62 2.81 10.19 5.13
CA LEU A 62 1.74 9.19 5.08
C LEU A 62 2.13 7.94 4.29
N LEU A 63 2.98 8.06 3.26
CA LEU A 63 3.52 6.91 2.54
C LEU A 63 4.38 6.01 3.45
N TYR A 64 5.27 6.61 4.25
CA TYR A 64 6.02 5.86 5.27
C TYR A 64 5.10 5.23 6.32
N SER A 65 4.15 5.99 6.85
CA SER A 65 3.14 5.51 7.79
C SER A 65 2.39 4.29 7.26
N MET A 66 1.91 4.37 6.03
CA MET A 66 1.15 3.31 5.35
C MET A 66 2.01 2.08 5.07
N MET A 67 3.25 2.26 4.61
CA MET A 67 4.06 1.12 4.17
C MET A 67 4.78 0.42 5.32
N LEU A 68 5.26 1.14 6.33
CA LEU A 68 6.00 0.57 7.45
C LEU A 68 5.08 -0.09 8.47
N GLU A 69 4.09 0.67 9.00
CA GLU A 69 3.15 0.21 10.04
C GLU A 69 1.83 -0.32 9.48
N SER A 70 1.62 -0.17 8.16
CA SER A 70 0.39 -0.64 7.51
C SER A 70 -0.87 0.15 7.89
N HIS A 71 -0.77 1.42 8.28
CA HIS A 71 -1.87 2.24 8.75
C HIS A 71 -2.99 2.39 7.71
N ASN A 72 -4.22 2.05 8.09
CA ASN A 72 -5.39 2.04 7.21
C ASN A 72 -5.91 3.44 6.92
N ASP A 73 -5.90 4.31 7.91
CA ASP A 73 -6.29 5.72 7.80
C ASP A 73 -5.37 6.49 6.84
N SER A 74 -4.05 6.24 6.90
CA SER A 74 -3.09 6.81 5.95
C SER A 74 -3.42 6.43 4.51
N ALA A 75 -3.76 5.16 4.24
CA ALA A 75 -4.12 4.71 2.91
C ALA A 75 -5.39 5.37 2.37
N VAL A 76 -6.41 5.51 3.23
CA VAL A 76 -7.68 6.17 2.85
C VAL A 76 -7.49 7.66 2.65
N ALA A 77 -6.74 8.35 3.54
CA ALA A 77 -6.44 9.76 3.40
C ALA A 77 -5.70 10.06 2.09
N ILE A 78 -4.70 9.24 1.73
CA ILE A 78 -3.98 9.33 0.45
C ILE A 78 -4.94 9.16 -0.73
N ALA A 79 -5.78 8.12 -0.70
CA ALA A 79 -6.69 7.82 -1.79
C ALA A 79 -7.71 8.95 -2.02
N GLU A 80 -8.30 9.46 -0.96
CA GLU A 80 -9.27 10.56 -1.05
C GLU A 80 -8.64 11.88 -1.47
N HIS A 81 -7.42 12.16 -1.00
CA HIS A 81 -6.68 13.35 -1.42
C HIS A 81 -6.40 13.35 -2.92
N LEU A 82 -5.90 12.24 -3.46
CA LEU A 82 -5.46 12.16 -4.84
C LEU A 82 -6.61 12.01 -5.84
N ALA A 83 -7.61 11.21 -5.50
CA ALA A 83 -8.70 10.88 -6.42
C ALA A 83 -10.06 11.50 -6.04
N GLY A 84 -10.15 12.16 -4.88
CA GLY A 84 -11.39 12.74 -4.39
C GLY A 84 -12.32 11.74 -3.67
N SER A 85 -12.16 10.43 -3.88
CA SER A 85 -12.92 9.40 -3.17
C SER A 85 -12.24 8.03 -3.26
N VAL A 86 -12.56 7.14 -2.31
CA VAL A 86 -12.08 5.75 -2.32
C VAL A 86 -12.52 4.99 -3.58
N PRO A 87 -13.80 5.04 -4.03
CA PRO A 87 -14.20 4.34 -5.26
C PRO A 87 -13.45 4.83 -6.50
N GLN A 88 -13.18 6.13 -6.61
CA GLN A 88 -12.44 6.68 -7.73
C GLN A 88 -10.98 6.25 -7.72
N PHE A 89 -10.36 6.18 -6.53
CA PHE A 89 -9.02 5.66 -6.39
C PHE A 89 -8.95 4.16 -6.70
N ALA A 90 -9.95 3.37 -6.29
CA ALA A 90 -10.07 1.95 -6.65
C ALA A 90 -10.15 1.76 -8.18
N GLY A 91 -10.84 2.64 -8.89
CA GLY A 91 -10.82 2.68 -10.35
C GLY A 91 -9.39 2.84 -10.91
N TRP A 92 -8.61 3.78 -10.36
CA TRP A 92 -7.20 3.96 -10.76
C TRP A 92 -6.33 2.72 -10.44
N MET A 93 -6.61 2.04 -9.31
CA MET A 93 -5.89 0.80 -8.97
C MET A 93 -6.17 -0.30 -9.99
N ASN A 94 -7.40 -0.46 -10.42
CA ASN A 94 -7.80 -1.44 -11.43
C ASN A 94 -7.21 -1.09 -12.80
N GLU A 95 -7.30 0.16 -13.25
CA GLU A 95 -6.66 0.65 -14.48
C GLU A 95 -5.14 0.39 -14.47
N LYS A 96 -4.46 0.70 -13.35
CA LYS A 96 -3.02 0.44 -13.22
C LYS A 96 -2.71 -1.06 -13.25
N ALA A 97 -3.53 -1.90 -12.64
CA ALA A 97 -3.36 -3.35 -12.70
C ALA A 97 -3.44 -3.87 -14.14
N GLU A 98 -4.40 -3.39 -14.93
CA GLU A 98 -4.51 -3.70 -16.36
C GLU A 98 -3.27 -3.22 -17.14
N GLU A 99 -2.79 -1.99 -16.92
CA GLU A 99 -1.56 -1.46 -17.54
C GLU A 99 -0.33 -2.32 -17.22
N ILE A 100 -0.24 -2.87 -16.02
CA ILE A 100 0.84 -3.77 -15.60
C ILE A 100 0.72 -5.15 -16.27
N GLY A 101 -0.47 -5.51 -16.75
CA GLY A 101 -0.80 -6.79 -17.38
C GLY A 101 -1.34 -7.81 -16.38
N CYS A 102 -2.00 -7.35 -15.32
CA CYS A 102 -2.79 -8.19 -14.42
C CYS A 102 -4.13 -8.53 -15.09
N THR A 103 -4.57 -9.76 -14.93
CA THR A 103 -5.85 -10.27 -15.45
C THR A 103 -6.73 -10.90 -14.38
N GLU A 104 -6.20 -11.04 -13.19
CA GLU A 104 -6.79 -11.71 -12.02
C GLU A 104 -6.63 -10.82 -10.79
N ALA A 105 -7.05 -9.55 -10.91
CA ALA A 105 -6.99 -8.54 -9.86
C ALA A 105 -8.26 -7.70 -9.86
N HIS A 106 -8.84 -7.47 -8.67
CA HIS A 106 -9.95 -6.56 -8.47
C HIS A 106 -9.74 -5.76 -7.17
N PHE A 107 -9.61 -4.45 -7.30
CA PHE A 107 -9.36 -3.54 -6.19
C PHE A 107 -10.63 -2.77 -5.85
N VAL A 108 -11.02 -2.78 -4.56
CA VAL A 108 -12.16 -2.04 -4.01
C VAL A 108 -11.72 -1.06 -2.93
N THR A 109 -10.67 -1.43 -2.15
CA THR A 109 -10.18 -0.61 -1.04
C THR A 109 -8.70 -0.27 -1.19
N PRO A 110 -8.25 0.94 -0.79
CA PRO A 110 -6.84 1.33 -0.88
C PRO A 110 -5.98 0.75 0.26
N ASN A 111 -6.61 0.28 1.34
CA ASN A 111 -5.94 -0.22 2.52
C ASN A 111 -5.87 -1.75 2.61
N GLY A 112 -6.66 -2.47 1.79
CA GLY A 112 -6.70 -3.92 1.77
C GLY A 112 -7.61 -4.55 2.81
N LEU A 113 -8.49 -3.78 3.41
CA LEU A 113 -9.62 -4.35 4.17
C LEU A 113 -10.55 -5.07 3.21
N ASP A 114 -11.14 -6.15 3.69
CA ASP A 114 -12.06 -6.96 2.94
C ASP A 114 -13.26 -6.10 2.49
N GLY A 115 -13.68 -6.26 1.24
CA GLY A 115 -14.76 -5.48 0.63
C GLY A 115 -15.18 -6.05 -0.71
N GLU A 116 -16.32 -5.61 -1.18
CA GLU A 116 -16.88 -5.97 -2.48
C GLU A 116 -17.60 -4.78 -3.09
N ASP A 117 -17.73 -4.79 -4.40
CA ASP A 117 -18.56 -3.88 -5.17
C ASP A 117 -19.39 -4.66 -6.19
N VAL A 118 -20.00 -3.96 -7.14
CA VAL A 118 -20.88 -4.59 -8.16
C VAL A 118 -20.11 -5.53 -9.12
N ASP A 119 -18.80 -5.34 -9.22
CA ASP A 119 -17.94 -6.08 -10.15
C ASP A 119 -17.22 -7.25 -9.47
N GLY A 120 -17.13 -7.28 -8.13
CA GLY A 120 -16.56 -8.41 -7.40
C GLY A 120 -15.97 -8.11 -6.03
N VAL A 121 -15.30 -9.12 -5.51
CA VAL A 121 -14.62 -9.07 -4.22
C VAL A 121 -13.20 -8.53 -4.37
N HIS A 122 -12.77 -7.70 -3.41
CA HIS A 122 -11.40 -7.20 -3.30
C HIS A 122 -10.39 -8.36 -3.22
N SER A 123 -9.80 -8.73 -4.35
CA SER A 123 -8.96 -9.92 -4.45
C SER A 123 -7.94 -9.84 -5.58
N ILE A 124 -6.90 -10.68 -5.51
CA ILE A 124 -5.86 -10.80 -6.53
C ILE A 124 -5.30 -12.22 -6.55
N SER A 125 -4.75 -12.64 -7.68
CA SER A 125 -3.93 -13.85 -7.76
C SER A 125 -2.49 -13.60 -7.28
N ALA A 126 -1.82 -14.62 -6.80
CA ALA A 126 -0.40 -14.51 -6.40
C ALA A 126 0.49 -14.11 -7.59
N ALA A 127 0.17 -14.58 -8.80
CA ALA A 127 0.88 -14.24 -10.02
C ALA A 127 0.77 -12.74 -10.34
N ASP A 128 -0.41 -12.16 -10.21
CA ASP A 128 -0.63 -10.74 -10.49
C ASP A 128 -0.05 -9.85 -9.39
N LEU A 129 -0.14 -10.25 -8.13
CA LEU A 129 0.53 -9.53 -7.04
C LEU A 129 2.06 -9.48 -7.23
N ALA A 130 2.67 -10.57 -7.72
CA ALA A 130 4.08 -10.61 -8.08
C ALA A 130 4.42 -9.69 -9.26
N LYS A 131 3.52 -9.56 -10.28
CA LYS A 131 3.69 -8.60 -11.38
C LYS A 131 3.68 -7.17 -10.87
N ILE A 132 2.75 -6.82 -9.96
CA ILE A 132 2.68 -5.49 -9.34
C ILE A 132 3.97 -5.18 -8.57
N MET A 133 4.44 -6.10 -7.73
CA MET A 133 5.71 -5.92 -7.02
C MET A 133 6.88 -5.74 -8.00
N SER A 134 6.97 -6.56 -9.04
CA SER A 134 7.98 -6.44 -10.09
C SER A 134 7.92 -5.09 -10.80
N TYR A 135 6.72 -4.57 -11.07
CA TYR A 135 6.55 -3.23 -11.64
C TYR A 135 7.10 -2.16 -10.69
N CYS A 136 6.73 -2.21 -9.42
CA CYS A 136 7.14 -1.23 -8.42
C CYS A 136 8.66 -1.15 -8.25
N VAL A 137 9.36 -2.29 -8.28
CA VAL A 137 10.80 -2.32 -8.01
C VAL A 137 11.69 -2.18 -9.25
N LEU A 138 11.17 -2.46 -10.47
CA LEU A 138 11.98 -2.53 -11.68
C LEU A 138 11.54 -1.61 -12.81
N ARG A 139 10.26 -1.28 -12.93
CA ARG A 139 9.70 -0.67 -14.14
C ARG A 139 9.06 0.71 -13.92
N SER A 140 8.56 0.97 -12.71
CA SER A 140 7.97 2.26 -12.40
C SER A 140 9.00 3.38 -12.50
N PRO A 141 8.65 4.57 -13.01
CA PRO A 141 9.51 5.75 -12.95
C PRO A 141 9.81 6.19 -11.50
N LYS A 142 9.07 5.65 -10.52
CA LYS A 142 9.20 5.89 -9.08
C LYS A 142 9.76 4.69 -8.30
N ALA A 143 10.43 3.76 -8.99
CA ALA A 143 11.00 2.56 -8.36
C ALA A 143 12.00 2.91 -7.26
N ALA A 144 12.84 3.95 -7.46
CA ALA A 144 13.83 4.35 -6.47
C ALA A 144 13.17 4.88 -5.19
N GLU A 145 12.13 5.72 -5.31
CA GLU A 145 11.37 6.25 -4.18
C GLU A 145 10.59 5.13 -3.46
N PHE A 146 9.99 4.21 -4.22
CA PHE A 146 9.31 3.05 -3.65
C PHE A 146 10.26 2.17 -2.84
N LEU A 147 11.44 1.87 -3.37
CA LEU A 147 12.48 1.10 -2.67
C LEU A 147 12.98 1.86 -1.43
N ALA A 148 13.22 3.17 -1.53
CA ALA A 148 13.62 3.98 -0.38
C ALA A 148 12.63 3.88 0.78
N ILE A 149 11.32 3.96 0.51
CA ILE A 149 10.28 3.81 1.53
C ILE A 149 10.29 2.39 2.10
N THR A 150 10.22 1.37 1.25
CA THR A 150 10.03 -0.01 1.71
C THR A 150 11.26 -0.61 2.40
N GLN A 151 12.46 -0.09 2.15
CA GLN A 151 13.71 -0.49 2.81
C GLN A 151 13.96 0.25 4.13
N THR A 152 13.26 1.35 4.40
CA THR A 152 13.46 2.14 5.61
C THR A 152 13.06 1.33 6.84
N PRO A 153 13.98 1.13 7.83
CA PRO A 153 13.68 0.32 9.01
C PRO A 153 12.76 1.02 10.01
N ALA A 154 12.90 2.33 10.15
CA ALA A 154 12.08 3.17 11.01
C ALA A 154 12.02 4.59 10.48
N TYR A 155 10.89 5.27 10.68
CA TYR A 155 10.67 6.64 10.24
C TYR A 155 9.88 7.41 11.29
N SER A 156 10.29 8.65 11.56
CA SER A 156 9.60 9.54 12.51
C SER A 156 9.25 10.84 11.83
N PHE A 157 8.04 11.34 12.08
CA PHE A 157 7.52 12.57 11.50
C PHE A 157 6.55 13.26 12.46
N SER A 158 6.17 14.48 12.13
CA SER A 158 5.10 15.22 12.82
C SER A 158 3.96 15.49 11.86
N ASP A 159 2.76 15.76 12.38
CA ASP A 159 1.74 16.39 11.55
C ASP A 159 2.26 17.73 10.99
N ALA A 160 1.64 18.24 9.95
CA ALA A 160 2.13 19.45 9.28
C ALA A 160 2.02 20.74 10.13
N GLU A 161 1.32 20.69 11.26
CA GLU A 161 1.26 21.79 12.25
C GLU A 161 2.28 21.63 13.39
N GLY A 162 2.99 20.48 13.46
CA GLY A 162 3.97 20.19 14.51
C GLY A 162 3.37 19.90 15.87
N LYS A 163 2.09 19.52 15.94
CA LYS A 163 1.37 19.24 17.19
C LYS A 163 1.49 17.79 17.65
N GLY A 164 1.53 16.85 16.69
CA GLY A 164 1.70 15.43 16.93
C GLY A 164 3.08 14.93 16.49
N ASN A 165 3.61 13.93 17.18
CA ASN A 165 4.84 13.24 16.78
C ASN A 165 4.54 11.76 16.62
N PHE A 166 4.95 11.16 15.52
CA PHE A 166 4.66 9.78 15.13
C PHE A 166 5.97 9.05 14.83
N SER A 167 5.99 7.76 15.14
CA SER A 167 7.12 6.89 14.83
C SER A 167 6.60 5.57 14.27
N CYS A 168 7.16 5.16 13.15
CA CYS A 168 6.77 3.95 12.41
C CYS A 168 7.97 3.01 12.31
N ASN A 169 7.76 1.71 12.54
CA ASN A 169 8.75 0.66 12.36
C ASN A 169 8.32 -0.26 11.22
N ASN A 170 9.28 -0.71 10.45
CA ASN A 170 8.99 -1.57 9.31
C ASN A 170 8.63 -3.00 9.76
N HIS A 171 7.42 -3.43 9.47
CA HIS A 171 6.93 -4.77 9.80
C HIS A 171 7.51 -5.87 8.89
N ASN A 172 8.27 -5.54 7.85
CA ASN A 172 8.93 -6.53 6.99
C ASN A 172 10.21 -7.04 7.67
N ALA A 173 10.06 -8.03 8.54
CA ALA A 173 11.19 -8.64 9.23
C ALA A 173 12.22 -9.29 8.27
N PHE A 174 11.83 -9.68 7.06
CA PHE A 174 12.74 -10.27 6.09
C PHE A 174 13.85 -9.33 5.63
N LEU A 175 13.66 -8.00 5.71
CA LEU A 175 14.74 -7.03 5.46
C LEU A 175 15.96 -7.22 6.38
N GLN A 176 15.75 -7.79 7.56
CA GLN A 176 16.81 -8.05 8.55
C GLN A 176 17.20 -9.52 8.65
N MET A 177 16.30 -10.43 8.25
CA MET A 177 16.46 -11.88 8.47
C MET A 177 16.93 -12.63 7.24
N MET A 178 16.86 -12.03 6.04
CA MET A 178 17.17 -12.73 4.79
C MET A 178 18.00 -11.82 3.88
N ASP A 179 19.20 -12.27 3.53
CA ASP A 179 20.08 -11.57 2.60
C ASP A 179 19.44 -11.43 1.21
N GLY A 180 19.61 -10.26 0.63
CA GLY A 180 19.12 -9.94 -0.70
C GLY A 180 17.67 -9.47 -0.76
N VAL A 181 16.93 -9.42 0.35
CA VAL A 181 15.58 -8.81 0.36
C VAL A 181 15.70 -7.31 0.18
N ILE A 182 15.08 -6.80 -0.90
CA ILE A 182 15.13 -5.37 -1.25
C ILE A 182 13.81 -4.65 -1.06
N SER A 183 12.69 -5.38 -0.91
CA SER A 183 11.36 -4.80 -0.66
C SER A 183 10.41 -5.88 -0.15
N GLY A 184 9.29 -5.48 0.42
CA GLY A 184 8.20 -6.38 0.78
C GLY A 184 7.09 -5.70 1.56
N LYS A 185 5.96 -6.39 1.61
CA LYS A 185 4.79 -5.98 2.38
C LYS A 185 4.08 -7.18 2.98
N THR A 186 3.79 -7.08 4.27
CA THR A 186 2.96 -8.03 5.03
C THR A 186 1.50 -7.61 4.98
N GLY A 187 0.59 -8.55 5.21
CA GLY A 187 -0.84 -8.28 5.36
C GLY A 187 -1.52 -9.36 6.19
N PHE A 188 -2.65 -8.97 6.80
CA PHE A 188 -3.53 -9.90 7.50
C PHE A 188 -4.95 -9.32 7.56
N THR A 189 -5.93 -10.12 7.19
CA THR A 189 -7.35 -9.95 7.53
C THR A 189 -7.93 -11.31 7.91
N GLY A 190 -9.17 -11.34 8.42
CA GLY A 190 -9.85 -12.59 8.74
C GLY A 190 -10.03 -13.49 7.52
N ASP A 191 -10.36 -12.91 6.38
CA ASP A 191 -10.64 -13.63 5.14
C ASP A 191 -9.37 -13.99 4.36
N ALA A 192 -8.36 -13.11 4.36
CA ALA A 192 -7.10 -13.32 3.65
C ALA A 192 -6.13 -14.26 4.37
N GLY A 193 -6.17 -14.30 5.72
CA GLY A 193 -5.10 -14.90 6.50
C GLY A 193 -3.80 -14.09 6.41
N TYR A 194 -2.66 -14.73 6.67
CA TYR A 194 -1.34 -14.10 6.56
C TYR A 194 -0.90 -14.01 5.10
N CYS A 195 -0.64 -12.78 4.64
CA CYS A 195 -0.18 -12.47 3.30
C CYS A 195 1.22 -11.86 3.33
N TYR A 196 2.01 -12.18 2.33
CA TYR A 196 3.32 -11.56 2.09
C TYR A 196 3.63 -11.51 0.60
N VAL A 197 4.21 -10.42 0.16
CA VAL A 197 4.87 -10.30 -1.13
C VAL A 197 6.21 -9.60 -0.93
N GLY A 198 7.27 -10.07 -1.58
CA GLY A 198 8.60 -9.51 -1.45
C GLY A 198 9.39 -9.58 -2.74
N ALA A 199 10.41 -8.72 -2.84
CA ALA A 199 11.39 -8.73 -3.90
C ALA A 199 12.78 -9.00 -3.31
N LEU A 200 13.51 -9.88 -3.99
CA LEU A 200 14.87 -10.24 -3.63
C LEU A 200 15.80 -10.01 -4.83
N GLU A 201 16.98 -9.50 -4.55
CA GLU A 201 18.08 -9.41 -5.49
C GLU A 201 19.17 -10.43 -5.09
N ARG A 202 19.54 -11.28 -6.04
CA ARG A 202 20.65 -12.23 -5.88
C ARG A 202 21.50 -12.11 -7.12
N GLY A 203 22.77 -11.73 -6.90
CA GLY A 203 23.77 -11.56 -7.94
C GLY A 203 24.07 -12.81 -8.75
#